data_9cd4726ee6db2dd70c6e69fecd39ab81
#
_entry.id   9cd4726ee6db2dd70c6e69fecd39ab81
#
_cell.length_a   1.000
_cell.length_b   1.000
_cell.length_c   1.000
_cell.angle_alpha   90.00
_cell.angle_beta   90.00
_cell.angle_gamma   90.00
#
_symmetry.space_group_name_H-M   'P 1'
#
loop_
_entity.id
_entity.type
_entity.pdbx_description
1 polymer ?
#
loop_
_entity_poly.entity_id
_entity_poly.type
_entity_poly.pdbx_seq_one_letter_code
_entity_poly.pdbx_strand_id
1 'polypeptide(L)'
;MASADSNSIPQRSGWSSLLDLTPYHWFVFIICCLAWDLDCMDQQLFVLARGPAVMELYGKPEGMEANKIADNVKLYATYSTSIFLVGWAIGGLGFGVMGDRRGRVKTLMTTILIYSVFTGLSSFSVGIYDFMFYRFLTG
;
A
#
# COMPACT_ATOMS: atom_id res chain seq x y z
N MET A 1 26.25 -1.22 56.64
CA MET A 1 26.13 -0.53 55.32
C MET A 1 25.99 -1.65 54.30
N ALA A 2 24.76 -2.00 53.94
CA ALA A 2 24.43 -3.01 52.93
C ALA A 2 24.22 -2.27 51.60
N SER A 3 25.10 -2.55 50.63
CA SER A 3 24.98 -2.07 49.27
C SER A 3 23.79 -2.78 48.58
N ALA A 4 22.87 -1.97 48.08
CA ALA A 4 21.74 -2.42 47.31
C ALA A 4 22.24 -3.13 46.03
N ASP A 5 21.94 -4.42 45.92
CA ASP A 5 22.06 -5.16 44.68
C ASP A 5 21.11 -4.55 43.65
N SER A 6 21.69 -3.93 42.63
CA SER A 6 20.98 -3.50 41.45
C SER A 6 20.42 -4.73 40.76
N ASN A 7 19.12 -4.81 40.76
CA ASN A 7 18.30 -5.82 40.09
C ASN A 7 18.65 -5.86 38.60
N SER A 8 19.68 -6.62 38.24
CA SER A 8 20.06 -6.86 36.86
C SER A 8 19.00 -7.79 36.24
N ILE A 9 18.05 -7.19 35.54
CA ILE A 9 17.15 -7.93 34.66
C ILE A 9 18.03 -8.71 33.67
N PRO A 10 17.98 -10.05 33.67
CA PRO A 10 18.81 -10.84 32.74
C PRO A 10 18.43 -10.45 31.31
N GLN A 11 19.36 -9.85 30.57
CA GLN A 11 19.23 -9.63 29.14
C GLN A 11 19.22 -11.00 28.45
N ARG A 12 18.03 -11.56 28.25
CA ARG A 12 17.86 -12.80 27.49
C ARG A 12 18.21 -12.53 26.02
N SER A 13 18.96 -13.42 25.43
CA SER A 13 19.32 -13.41 24.00
C SER A 13 18.04 -13.30 23.15
N GLY A 14 18.04 -12.47 22.10
CA GLY A 14 16.87 -12.18 21.28
C GLY A 14 16.10 -13.42 20.76
N TRP A 15 16.79 -14.53 20.56
CA TRP A 15 16.18 -15.81 20.13
C TRP A 15 15.37 -16.50 21.23
N SER A 16 15.79 -16.41 22.50
CA SER A 16 15.03 -16.99 23.62
C SER A 16 13.72 -16.21 23.88
N SER A 17 13.67 -14.92 23.55
CA SER A 17 12.45 -14.13 23.65
C SER A 17 11.35 -14.54 22.66
N LEU A 18 11.71 -15.17 21.54
CA LEU A 18 10.74 -15.69 20.57
C LEU A 18 9.99 -16.92 21.11
N LEU A 19 10.61 -17.68 22.02
CA LEU A 19 9.99 -18.85 22.63
C LEU A 19 8.99 -18.49 23.73
N ASP A 20 9.08 -17.27 24.28
CA ASP A 20 8.16 -16.74 25.29
C ASP A 20 6.90 -16.11 24.66
N LEU A 21 6.74 -16.15 23.32
CA LEU A 21 5.59 -15.63 22.61
C LEU A 21 4.36 -16.49 22.87
N THR A 22 3.28 -15.86 23.36
CA THR A 22 2.01 -16.54 23.54
C THR A 22 1.36 -16.91 22.19
N PRO A 23 0.48 -17.91 22.12
CA PRO A 23 -0.25 -18.24 20.89
C PRO A 23 -0.97 -17.04 20.25
N TYR A 24 -1.37 -16.06 21.07
CA TYR A 24 -1.97 -14.82 20.60
C TYR A 24 -1.01 -13.99 19.75
N HIS A 25 0.26 -13.89 20.10
CA HIS A 25 1.26 -13.17 19.30
C HIS A 25 1.50 -13.84 17.95
N TRP A 26 1.54 -15.16 17.92
CA TRP A 26 1.63 -15.93 16.68
C TRP A 26 0.39 -15.74 15.80
N PHE A 27 -0.79 -15.73 16.37
CA PHE A 27 -2.02 -15.46 15.64
C PHE A 27 -2.02 -14.07 14.99
N VAL A 28 -1.65 -13.03 15.76
CA VAL A 28 -1.53 -11.66 15.24
C VAL A 28 -0.47 -11.57 14.14
N PHE A 29 0.67 -12.22 14.33
CA PHE A 29 1.75 -12.25 13.33
C PHE A 29 1.28 -12.88 12.01
N ILE A 30 0.60 -14.03 12.06
CA ILE A 30 0.06 -14.70 10.87
C ILE A 30 -0.96 -13.81 10.15
N ILE A 31 -1.87 -13.16 10.88
CA ILE A 31 -2.83 -12.23 10.28
C ILE A 31 -2.12 -11.07 9.59
N CYS A 32 -1.11 -10.49 10.22
CA CYS A 32 -0.32 -9.41 9.61
C CYS A 32 0.40 -9.88 8.32
N CYS A 33 0.96 -11.08 8.32
CA CYS A 33 1.59 -11.67 7.13
C CYS A 33 0.57 -11.89 6.01
N LEU A 34 -0.59 -12.46 6.32
CA LEU A 34 -1.66 -12.66 5.33
C LEU A 34 -2.19 -11.34 4.77
N ALA A 35 -2.37 -10.32 5.62
CA ALA A 35 -2.78 -8.99 5.19
C ALA A 35 -1.76 -8.38 4.23
N TRP A 36 -0.47 -8.50 4.54
CA TRP A 36 0.63 -8.04 3.68
C TRP A 36 0.66 -8.80 2.35
N ASP A 37 0.46 -10.11 2.37
CA ASP A 37 0.42 -10.95 1.17
C ASP A 37 -0.73 -10.57 0.23
N LEU A 38 -1.91 -10.31 0.78
CA LEU A 38 -3.07 -9.84 0.01
C LEU A 38 -2.83 -8.46 -0.60
N ASP A 39 -2.18 -7.54 0.13
CA ASP A 39 -1.82 -6.22 -0.38
C ASP A 39 -0.82 -6.31 -1.52
N CYS A 40 0.21 -7.15 -1.39
CA CYS A 40 1.15 -7.43 -2.47
C CYS A 40 0.47 -8.04 -3.70
N MET A 41 -0.50 -8.95 -3.50
CA MET A 41 -1.26 -9.57 -4.59
C MET A 41 -2.11 -8.54 -5.34
N ASP A 42 -2.77 -7.62 -4.64
CA ASP A 42 -3.54 -6.53 -5.25
C ASP A 42 -2.63 -5.63 -6.12
N GLN A 43 -1.43 -5.30 -5.62
CA GLN A 43 -0.43 -4.56 -6.38
C GLN A 43 -0.01 -5.29 -7.67
N GLN A 44 0.19 -6.60 -7.63
CA GLN A 44 0.55 -7.39 -8.80
C GLN A 44 -0.59 -7.45 -9.82
N LEU A 45 -1.83 -7.61 -9.36
CA LEU A 45 -3.02 -7.56 -10.22
C LEU A 45 -3.13 -6.20 -10.92
N PHE A 46 -2.87 -5.12 -10.19
CA PHE A 46 -2.83 -3.78 -10.79
C PHE A 46 -1.74 -3.65 -11.85
N VAL A 47 -0.52 -4.10 -11.58
CA VAL A 47 0.60 -4.06 -12.54
C VAL A 47 0.23 -4.80 -13.83
N LEU A 48 -0.50 -5.91 -13.72
CA LEU A 48 -0.97 -6.68 -14.86
C LEU A 48 -2.09 -5.96 -15.64
N ALA A 49 -3.04 -5.36 -14.91
CA ALA A 49 -4.21 -4.70 -15.49
C ALA A 49 -3.96 -3.28 -16.03
N ARG A 50 -2.92 -2.60 -15.55
CA ARG A 50 -2.66 -1.18 -15.89
C ARG A 50 -2.43 -0.94 -17.38
N GLY A 51 -1.74 -1.86 -18.07
CA GLY A 51 -1.47 -1.74 -19.50
C GLY A 51 -2.76 -1.71 -20.34
N PRO A 52 -3.60 -2.73 -20.25
CA PRO A 52 -4.91 -2.74 -20.89
C PRO A 52 -5.81 -1.55 -20.52
N ALA A 53 -5.87 -1.19 -19.23
CA ALA A 53 -6.67 -0.06 -18.76
C ALA A 53 -6.23 1.28 -19.37
N VAL A 54 -4.92 1.55 -19.36
CA VAL A 54 -4.38 2.77 -19.97
C VAL A 54 -4.57 2.76 -21.48
N MET A 55 -4.47 1.61 -22.14
CA MET A 55 -4.71 1.48 -23.57
C MET A 55 -6.15 1.81 -23.95
N GLU A 56 -7.11 1.39 -23.14
CA GLU A 56 -8.53 1.70 -23.32
C GLU A 56 -8.80 3.20 -23.12
N LEU A 57 -8.25 3.80 -22.06
CA LEU A 57 -8.40 5.23 -21.75
C LEU A 57 -7.64 6.15 -22.71
N TYR A 58 -6.52 5.69 -23.25
CA TYR A 58 -5.73 6.44 -24.22
C TYR A 58 -6.44 6.51 -25.59
N GLY A 59 -7.24 5.48 -25.91
CA GLY A 59 -7.90 5.34 -27.19
C GLY A 59 -6.94 4.98 -28.33
N LYS A 60 -7.47 4.97 -29.54
CA LYS A 60 -6.68 4.79 -30.77
C LYS A 60 -6.74 6.09 -31.57
N PRO A 61 -5.80 7.02 -31.40
CA PRO A 61 -5.75 8.22 -32.21
C PRO A 61 -5.53 7.83 -33.67
N GLU A 62 -6.44 8.29 -34.53
CA GLU A 62 -6.36 8.04 -35.98
C GLU A 62 -5.08 8.64 -36.54
N GLY A 63 -4.29 7.83 -37.27
CA GLY A 63 -3.06 8.28 -37.93
C GLY A 63 -1.78 8.09 -37.11
N MET A 64 -1.81 7.52 -35.92
CA MET A 64 -0.60 7.24 -35.14
C MET A 64 -0.10 5.80 -35.38
N GLU A 65 1.20 5.63 -35.56
CA GLU A 65 1.81 4.31 -35.69
C GLU A 65 1.62 3.47 -34.42
N ALA A 66 1.34 2.19 -34.58
CA ALA A 66 1.07 1.26 -33.48
C ALA A 66 2.22 1.23 -32.43
N ASN A 67 3.47 1.38 -32.87
CA ASN A 67 4.64 1.44 -31.99
C ASN A 67 4.60 2.66 -31.07
N LYS A 68 4.24 3.84 -31.59
CA LYS A 68 4.12 5.08 -30.79
C LYS A 68 2.97 5.00 -29.80
N ILE A 69 1.86 4.36 -30.15
CA ILE A 69 0.75 4.11 -29.22
C ILE A 69 1.20 3.22 -28.08
N ALA A 70 1.90 2.12 -28.39
CA ALA A 70 2.42 1.20 -27.38
C ALA A 70 3.42 1.87 -26.42
N ASP A 71 4.31 2.70 -26.93
CA ASP A 71 5.28 3.44 -26.11
C ASP A 71 4.59 4.46 -25.20
N ASN A 72 3.61 5.19 -25.69
CA ASN A 72 2.83 6.13 -24.90
C ASN A 72 2.01 5.42 -23.81
N VAL A 73 1.36 4.32 -24.14
CA VAL A 73 0.62 3.50 -23.17
C VAL A 73 1.54 3.00 -22.05
N LYS A 74 2.74 2.53 -22.41
CA LYS A 74 3.74 2.10 -21.43
C LYS A 74 4.21 3.25 -20.55
N LEU A 75 4.42 4.43 -21.13
CA LEU A 75 4.81 5.64 -20.41
C LEU A 75 3.74 6.06 -19.40
N TYR A 76 2.48 6.17 -19.81
CA TYR A 76 1.36 6.53 -18.93
C TYR A 76 1.08 5.47 -17.85
N ALA A 77 1.24 4.19 -18.18
CA ALA A 77 1.14 3.11 -17.20
C ALA A 77 2.25 3.21 -16.13
N THR A 78 3.47 3.61 -16.53
CA THR A 78 4.58 3.85 -15.60
C THR A 78 4.33 5.08 -14.73
N TYR A 79 3.85 6.19 -15.31
CA TYR A 79 3.48 7.39 -14.54
C TYR A 79 2.37 7.11 -13.54
N SER A 80 1.37 6.32 -13.91
CA SER A 80 0.28 5.91 -13.03
C SER A 80 0.80 5.18 -11.79
N THR A 81 1.79 4.30 -11.95
CA THR A 81 2.44 3.59 -10.84
C THR A 81 3.29 4.54 -10.00
N SER A 82 4.04 5.45 -10.63
CA SER A 82 4.87 6.41 -9.89
C SER A 82 4.03 7.36 -9.03
N ILE A 83 2.92 7.84 -9.58
CA ILE A 83 1.96 8.71 -8.87
C ILE A 83 1.33 7.97 -7.68
N PHE A 84 0.97 6.70 -7.85
CA PHE A 84 0.50 5.85 -6.76
C PHE A 84 1.55 5.72 -5.64
N LEU A 85 2.83 5.47 -5.98
CA LEU A 85 3.91 5.38 -4.99
C LEU A 85 4.13 6.67 -4.21
N VAL A 86 3.97 7.83 -4.86
CA VAL A 86 4.02 9.14 -4.18
C VAL A 86 2.86 9.28 -3.20
N GLY A 87 1.65 8.91 -3.62
CA GLY A 87 0.47 8.86 -2.75
C GLY A 87 0.69 7.96 -1.53
N TRP A 88 1.23 6.76 -1.76
CA TRP A 88 1.57 5.80 -0.71
C TRP A 88 2.57 6.34 0.31
N ALA A 89 3.63 7.02 -0.15
CA ALA A 89 4.62 7.63 0.74
C ALA A 89 4.02 8.76 1.60
N ILE A 90 3.23 9.65 0.99
CA ILE A 90 2.57 10.76 1.68
C ILE A 90 1.50 10.25 2.64
N GLY A 91 0.67 9.29 2.18
CA GLY A 91 -0.37 8.65 2.95
C GLY A 91 0.20 7.89 4.16
N GLY A 92 1.26 7.12 3.95
CA GLY A 92 1.95 6.39 5.02
C GLY A 92 2.46 7.29 6.14
N LEU A 93 3.07 8.42 5.79
CA LEU A 93 3.51 9.43 6.77
C LEU A 93 2.31 10.10 7.46
N GLY A 94 1.31 10.54 6.71
CA GLY A 94 0.15 11.25 7.23
C GLY A 94 -0.71 10.37 8.15
N PHE A 95 -1.09 9.20 7.69
CA PHE A 95 -1.90 8.25 8.46
C PHE A 95 -1.10 7.56 9.57
N GLY A 96 0.23 7.42 9.43
CA GLY A 96 1.10 6.97 10.51
C GLY A 96 1.02 7.90 11.71
N VAL A 97 1.25 9.19 11.52
CA VAL A 97 1.11 10.21 12.58
C VAL A 97 -0.32 10.29 13.13
N MET A 98 -1.33 10.16 12.28
CA MET A 98 -2.73 10.14 12.70
C MET A 98 -3.05 8.91 13.54
N GLY A 99 -2.49 7.75 13.21
CA GLY A 99 -2.64 6.51 13.97
C GLY A 99 -2.10 6.61 15.38
N ASP A 100 -0.98 7.28 15.57
CA ASP A 100 -0.38 7.50 16.89
C ASP A 100 -1.20 8.49 17.74
N ARG A 101 -1.87 9.47 17.11
CA ARG A 101 -2.67 10.49 17.82
C ARG A 101 -4.12 10.10 18.09
N ARG A 102 -4.79 9.46 17.14
CA ARG A 102 -6.23 9.15 17.18
C ARG A 102 -6.56 7.69 17.49
N GLY A 103 -5.52 6.87 17.55
CA GLY A 103 -5.62 5.43 17.77
C GLY A 103 -5.53 4.62 16.47
N ARG A 104 -4.73 3.59 16.52
CA ARG A 104 -4.36 2.76 15.35
C ARG A 104 -5.54 2.09 14.67
N VAL A 105 -6.49 1.55 15.47
CA VAL A 105 -7.66 0.85 14.90
C VAL A 105 -8.58 1.78 14.12
N LYS A 106 -8.86 2.98 14.65
CA LYS A 106 -9.72 3.96 13.96
C LYS A 106 -9.07 4.45 12.67
N THR A 107 -7.76 4.71 12.71
CA THR A 107 -7.01 5.13 11.53
C THR A 107 -7.00 4.03 10.48
N LEU A 108 -6.78 2.78 10.86
CA LEU A 108 -6.80 1.63 9.96
C LEU A 108 -8.17 1.49 9.28
N MET A 109 -9.27 1.57 10.03
CA MET A 109 -10.63 1.52 9.48
C MET A 109 -10.87 2.65 8.46
N THR A 110 -10.40 3.85 8.77
CA THR A 110 -10.53 5.02 7.89
C THR A 110 -9.73 4.84 6.61
N THR A 111 -8.49 4.35 6.70
CA THR A 111 -7.64 4.12 5.51
C THR A 111 -8.21 3.03 4.61
N ILE A 112 -8.70 1.92 5.16
CA ILE A 112 -9.34 0.86 4.39
C ILE A 112 -10.58 1.40 3.65
N LEU A 113 -11.40 2.21 4.31
CA LEU A 113 -12.58 2.80 3.69
C LEU A 113 -12.20 3.74 2.53
N ILE A 114 -11.23 4.62 2.74
CA ILE A 114 -10.72 5.54 1.72
C ILE A 114 -10.17 4.74 0.53
N TYR A 115 -9.28 3.77 0.80
CA TYR A 115 -8.71 2.90 -0.22
C TYR A 115 -9.79 2.20 -1.06
N SER A 116 -10.77 1.57 -0.41
CA SER A 116 -11.85 0.84 -1.09
C SER A 116 -12.70 1.74 -1.99
N VAL A 117 -13.04 2.95 -1.50
CA VAL A 117 -13.84 3.91 -2.26
C VAL A 117 -13.08 4.40 -3.49
N PHE A 118 -11.81 4.81 -3.34
CA PHE A 118 -11.04 5.33 -4.47
C PHE A 118 -10.61 4.25 -5.46
N THR A 119 -10.38 3.04 -4.99
CA THR A 119 -10.17 1.88 -5.89
C THR A 119 -11.41 1.62 -6.73
N GLY A 120 -12.59 1.64 -6.12
CA GLY A 120 -13.86 1.50 -6.84
C GLY A 120 -14.08 2.65 -7.84
N LEU A 121 -13.83 3.88 -7.44
CA LEU A 121 -13.97 5.05 -8.31
C LEU A 121 -12.99 5.03 -9.49
N SER A 122 -11.81 4.44 -9.33
CA SER A 122 -10.85 4.30 -10.43
C SER A 122 -11.39 3.46 -11.61
N SER A 123 -12.35 2.57 -11.35
CA SER A 123 -13.04 1.79 -12.40
C SER A 123 -13.99 2.63 -13.25
N PHE A 124 -14.44 3.77 -12.74
CA PHE A 124 -15.32 4.71 -13.45
C PHE A 124 -14.56 5.85 -14.11
N SER A 125 -13.23 5.80 -14.14
CA SER A 125 -12.42 6.84 -14.79
C SER A 125 -12.70 6.89 -16.29
N VAL A 126 -12.93 8.10 -16.79
CA VAL A 126 -13.24 8.37 -18.21
C VAL A 126 -11.98 8.80 -18.97
N GLY A 127 -10.95 9.25 -18.25
CA GLY A 127 -9.72 9.74 -18.84
C GLY A 127 -8.47 9.32 -18.06
N ILE A 128 -7.31 9.41 -18.74
CA ILE A 128 -6.01 9.04 -18.15
C ILE A 128 -5.70 9.89 -16.92
N TYR A 129 -6.02 11.18 -16.96
CA TYR A 129 -5.74 12.10 -15.85
C TYR A 129 -6.60 11.80 -14.62
N ASP A 130 -7.88 11.46 -14.82
CA ASP A 130 -8.79 11.03 -13.76
C ASP A 130 -8.29 9.73 -13.14
N PHE A 131 -7.87 8.78 -13.98
CA PHE A 131 -7.30 7.52 -13.53
C PHE A 131 -6.04 7.73 -12.66
N MET A 132 -5.12 8.61 -13.09
CA MET A 132 -3.93 8.96 -12.32
C MET A 132 -4.27 9.63 -10.99
N PHE A 133 -5.27 10.52 -10.98
CA PHE A 133 -5.71 11.18 -9.75
C PHE A 133 -6.30 10.20 -8.74
N TYR A 134 -7.17 9.28 -9.18
CA TYR A 134 -7.68 8.24 -8.30
C TYR A 134 -6.58 7.30 -7.81
N ARG A 135 -5.58 7.02 -8.64
CA ARG A 135 -4.41 6.23 -8.22
C ARG A 135 -3.57 6.92 -7.16
N PHE A 136 -3.41 8.22 -7.24
CA PHE A 136 -2.76 9.00 -6.17
C PHE A 136 -3.54 8.91 -4.86
N LEU A 137 -4.86 9.01 -4.91
CA LEU A 137 -5.71 8.93 -3.71
C LEU A 137 -5.84 7.51 -3.15
N THR A 138 -5.64 6.49 -3.98
CA THR A 138 -5.62 5.08 -3.55
C THR A 138 -4.30 4.75 -2.84
N GLY A 139 -3.17 5.32 -3.25
CA GLY A 139 -1.86 5.12 -2.63
C GLY A 139 -1.74 5.88 -1.33
#